data_922ae3b114d490d45a0886018b6f104d
#
_entry.id   922ae3b114d490d45a0886018b6f104d
#
_cell.length_a   1.000
_cell.length_b   1.000
_cell.length_c   1.000
_cell.angle_alpha   90.00
_cell.angle_beta   90.00
_cell.angle_gamma   90.00
#
_symmetry.space_group_name_H-M   'P 1'
#
loop_
_entity.id
_entity.type
_entity.pdbx_description
1 polymer ?
#
loop_
_entity_poly.entity_id
_entity_poly.type
_entity_poly.pdbx_seq_one_letter_code
_entity_poly.pdbx_strand_id
1 'polypeptide(L)'
;MTATLEPDAAVAEAVEQAVADATQFRTSVALFATGIAVVTMNDGEGGVHGITVNSFTSISLDPPTVMISLKPGRAHQLISEGGVYGVSVLSEGQQGHSRYFTGKRDSELIPEFVTGERVPTLAGSLARFECEVVNTVPVNDHTLFLARVVRCESQTGSPLMFFASAYHEPTIFAP
;
A
#
# COMPACT_ATOMS: atom_id res chain seq x y z
N MET A 1 10.57 7.17 -30.13
CA MET A 1 10.37 8.60 -29.81
C MET A 1 8.93 8.73 -29.32
N THR A 2 8.75 8.76 -28.00
CA THR A 2 7.44 8.92 -27.37
C THR A 2 7.21 10.44 -27.22
N ALA A 3 6.28 10.99 -27.98
CA ALA A 3 5.89 12.38 -27.86
C ALA A 3 5.16 12.55 -26.50
N THR A 4 5.78 13.26 -25.58
CA THR A 4 5.13 13.74 -24.37
C THR A 4 4.18 14.86 -24.82
N LEU A 5 2.88 14.61 -24.83
CA LEU A 5 1.88 15.65 -25.02
C LEU A 5 1.89 16.53 -23.77
N GLU A 6 2.50 17.70 -23.86
CA GLU A 6 2.31 18.75 -22.86
C GLU A 6 0.85 19.23 -22.93
N PRO A 7 0.13 19.36 -21.82
CA PRO A 7 -1.21 19.89 -21.83
C PRO A 7 -1.19 21.35 -22.28
N ASP A 8 -2.19 21.75 -23.08
CA ASP A 8 -2.40 23.13 -23.52
C ASP A 8 -2.46 24.06 -22.29
N ALA A 9 -1.71 25.15 -22.31
CA ALA A 9 -1.61 26.07 -21.18
C ALA A 9 -2.98 26.60 -20.71
N ALA A 10 -3.96 26.77 -21.60
CA ALA A 10 -5.32 27.15 -21.27
C ALA A 10 -6.07 26.04 -20.49
N VAL A 11 -5.78 24.76 -20.77
CA VAL A 11 -6.32 23.62 -20.05
C VAL A 11 -5.66 23.50 -18.66
N ALA A 12 -4.36 23.75 -18.57
CA ALA A 12 -3.63 23.75 -17.30
C ALA A 12 -4.14 24.87 -16.36
N GLU A 13 -4.37 26.07 -16.89
CA GLU A 13 -4.90 27.22 -16.12
C GLU A 13 -6.36 27.00 -15.68
N ALA A 14 -7.20 26.37 -16.50
CA ALA A 14 -8.58 26.02 -16.15
C ALA A 14 -8.66 24.90 -15.09
N VAL A 15 -7.70 23.96 -15.09
CA VAL A 15 -7.61 22.89 -14.09
C VAL A 15 -7.13 23.44 -12.74
N GLU A 16 -6.27 24.46 -12.73
CA GLU A 16 -5.78 25.07 -11.48
C GLU A 16 -6.90 25.82 -10.71
N GLN A 17 -7.98 26.23 -11.38
CA GLN A 17 -9.11 26.96 -10.76
C GLN A 17 -10.24 26.07 -10.22
N ALA A 18 -10.25 24.76 -10.49
CA ALA A 18 -11.36 23.85 -10.14
C ALA A 18 -10.90 22.71 -9.21
N VAL A 19 -10.24 23.04 -8.09
CA VAL A 19 -9.86 22.02 -7.09
C VAL A 19 -11.04 21.75 -6.16
N ALA A 20 -11.39 20.46 -6.01
CA ALA A 20 -12.41 20.05 -5.05
C ALA A 20 -11.98 20.35 -3.60
N ASP A 21 -12.95 20.70 -2.75
CA ASP A 21 -12.70 20.87 -1.31
C ASP A 21 -12.10 19.60 -0.71
N ALA A 22 -11.03 19.74 0.07
CA ALA A 22 -10.27 18.62 0.60
C ALA A 22 -11.09 17.73 1.57
N THR A 23 -12.05 18.33 2.30
CA THR A 23 -12.92 17.59 3.22
C THR A 23 -13.94 16.77 2.44
N GLN A 24 -14.56 17.39 1.41
CA GLN A 24 -15.48 16.70 0.53
C GLN A 24 -14.77 15.57 -0.25
N PHE A 25 -13.56 15.82 -0.75
CA PHE A 25 -12.76 14.82 -1.43
C PHE A 25 -12.46 13.62 -0.52
N ARG A 26 -11.99 13.87 0.72
CA ARG A 26 -11.73 12.81 1.70
C ARG A 26 -12.98 11.99 2.00
N THR A 27 -14.12 12.64 2.20
CA THR A 27 -15.39 11.96 2.46
C THR A 27 -15.82 11.10 1.27
N SER A 28 -15.64 11.59 0.05
CA SER A 28 -16.00 10.86 -1.17
C SER A 28 -15.09 9.64 -1.39
N VAL A 29 -13.78 9.80 -1.22
CA VAL A 29 -12.81 8.68 -1.36
C VAL A 29 -13.03 7.62 -0.28
N ALA A 30 -13.48 7.99 0.93
CA ALA A 30 -13.78 7.04 1.98
C ALA A 30 -14.91 6.06 1.63
N LEU A 31 -15.76 6.38 0.63
CA LEU A 31 -16.80 5.49 0.12
C LEU A 31 -16.29 4.44 -0.88
N PHE A 32 -15.03 4.51 -1.27
CA PHE A 32 -14.39 3.46 -2.04
C PHE A 32 -13.86 2.38 -1.09
N ALA A 33 -14.57 1.27 -0.99
CA ALA A 33 -14.17 0.14 -0.15
C ALA A 33 -12.86 -0.46 -0.68
N THR A 34 -11.87 -0.62 0.21
CA THR A 34 -10.58 -1.22 -0.12
C THR A 34 -10.25 -2.36 0.82
N GLY A 35 -9.35 -3.25 0.40
CA GLY A 35 -8.58 -4.06 1.31
C GLY A 35 -7.58 -3.19 2.09
N ILE A 36 -6.93 -3.79 3.07
CA ILE A 36 -5.86 -3.18 3.84
C ILE A 36 -4.61 -4.04 3.68
N ALA A 37 -3.48 -3.39 3.48
CA ALA A 37 -2.19 -4.06 3.44
C ALA A 37 -1.21 -3.43 4.42
N VAL A 38 -0.26 -4.24 4.88
CA VAL A 38 0.97 -3.77 5.54
C VAL A 38 2.11 -3.88 4.56
N VAL A 39 2.80 -2.78 4.34
CA VAL A 39 4.05 -2.72 3.58
C VAL A 39 5.20 -2.84 4.56
N THR A 40 6.13 -3.77 4.32
CA THR A 40 7.28 -4.07 5.18
C THR A 40 8.59 -3.88 4.44
N MET A 41 9.62 -3.49 5.17
CA MET A 41 10.99 -3.34 4.69
C MET A 41 11.98 -3.60 5.82
N ASN A 42 13.20 -3.95 5.49
CA ASN A 42 14.29 -4.02 6.46
C ASN A 42 14.61 -2.60 6.96
N ASP A 43 14.80 -2.43 8.27
CA ASP A 43 15.05 -1.12 8.88
C ASP A 43 16.53 -0.67 8.82
N GLY A 44 17.41 -1.55 8.35
CA GLY A 44 18.85 -1.34 8.27
C GLY A 44 19.61 -1.69 9.56
N GLU A 45 18.89 -2.02 10.64
CA GLU A 45 19.46 -2.36 11.97
C GLU A 45 19.20 -3.82 12.36
N GLY A 46 18.72 -4.62 11.42
CA GLY A 46 18.37 -6.04 11.61
C GLY A 46 16.93 -6.28 12.05
N GLY A 47 16.11 -5.24 12.08
CA GLY A 47 14.68 -5.29 12.35
C GLY A 47 13.81 -5.06 11.11
N VAL A 48 12.50 -5.00 11.34
CA VAL A 48 11.49 -4.78 10.32
C VAL A 48 10.73 -3.48 10.60
N HIS A 49 10.74 -2.56 9.65
CA HIS A 49 9.83 -1.43 9.63
C HIS A 49 8.59 -1.77 8.80
N GLY A 50 7.42 -1.28 9.21
CA GLY A 50 6.19 -1.49 8.47
C GLY A 50 5.26 -0.28 8.53
N ILE A 51 4.41 -0.16 7.52
CA ILE A 51 3.37 0.87 7.43
C ILE A 51 2.08 0.27 6.86
N THR A 52 0.95 0.64 7.43
CA THR A 52 -0.37 0.27 6.91
C THR A 52 -0.77 1.17 5.76
N VAL A 53 -1.23 0.57 4.68
CA VAL A 53 -1.71 1.26 3.49
C VAL A 53 -3.03 0.67 2.99
N ASN A 54 -3.80 1.47 2.28
CA ASN A 54 -4.92 1.05 1.43
C ASN A 54 -4.71 1.45 -0.04
N SER A 55 -3.52 1.93 -0.38
CA SER A 55 -3.13 2.36 -1.73
C SER A 55 -2.56 1.23 -2.60
N PHE A 56 -2.53 -0.01 -2.09
CA PHE A 56 -2.05 -1.15 -2.86
C PHE A 56 -2.97 -1.46 -4.03
N THR A 57 -2.40 -1.55 -5.24
CA THR A 57 -3.14 -1.95 -6.45
C THR A 57 -2.25 -2.70 -7.44
N SER A 58 -2.88 -3.62 -8.20
CA SER A 58 -2.24 -4.28 -9.34
C SER A 58 -2.25 -3.36 -10.57
N ILE A 59 -1.14 -3.34 -11.32
CA ILE A 59 -0.96 -2.50 -12.51
C ILE A 59 -0.90 -3.33 -13.78
N SER A 60 -0.14 -4.44 -13.77
CA SER A 60 0.07 -5.29 -14.94
C SER A 60 0.24 -6.74 -14.50
N LEU A 61 -0.12 -7.66 -15.39
CA LEU A 61 0.13 -9.09 -15.23
C LEU A 61 1.39 -9.56 -15.96
N ASP A 62 1.85 -8.81 -16.96
CA ASP A 62 3.03 -9.15 -17.74
C ASP A 62 3.91 -7.88 -17.98
N PRO A 63 5.02 -7.74 -17.26
CA PRO A 63 5.37 -8.49 -16.05
C PRO A 63 4.44 -8.16 -14.87
N PRO A 64 4.30 -9.06 -13.88
CA PRO A 64 3.50 -8.79 -12.70
C PRO A 64 3.98 -7.53 -11.97
N THR A 65 3.14 -6.51 -11.93
CA THR A 65 3.51 -5.18 -11.44
C THR A 65 2.42 -4.66 -10.51
N VAL A 66 2.85 -4.09 -9.39
CA VAL A 66 1.99 -3.48 -8.38
C VAL A 66 2.43 -2.06 -8.08
N MET A 67 1.56 -1.29 -7.44
CA MET A 67 1.84 0.07 -6.98
C MET A 67 1.40 0.26 -5.53
N ILE A 68 2.16 1.05 -4.81
CA ILE A 68 1.77 1.68 -3.54
C ILE A 68 2.04 3.17 -3.60
N SER A 69 1.30 3.96 -2.81
CA SER A 69 1.50 5.41 -2.69
C SER A 69 1.85 5.75 -1.24
N LEU A 70 2.96 6.46 -1.04
CA LEU A 70 3.45 6.84 0.28
C LEU A 70 3.80 8.34 0.33
N LYS A 71 3.53 8.94 1.49
CA LYS A 71 4.10 10.25 1.86
C LYS A 71 5.57 10.12 2.27
N PRO A 72 6.36 11.19 2.19
CA PRO A 72 7.68 11.25 2.80
C PRO A 72 7.63 10.83 4.27
N GLY A 73 8.56 9.98 4.67
CA GLY A 73 8.67 9.41 6.01
C GLY A 73 9.61 8.20 6.03
N ARG A 74 9.71 7.51 7.16
CA ARG A 74 10.69 6.43 7.33
C ARG A 74 10.49 5.29 6.32
N ALA A 75 9.25 4.83 6.09
CA ALA A 75 8.97 3.80 5.10
C ALA A 75 9.36 4.23 3.69
N HIS A 76 8.99 5.45 3.29
CA HIS A 76 9.37 6.02 2.00
C HIS A 76 10.89 6.04 1.82
N GLN A 77 11.64 6.51 2.83
CA GLN A 77 13.10 6.56 2.79
C GLN A 77 13.69 5.16 2.62
N LEU A 78 13.30 4.20 3.47
CA LEU A 78 13.82 2.83 3.43
C LEU A 78 13.55 2.13 2.09
N ILE A 79 12.39 2.33 1.49
CA ILE A 79 12.08 1.78 0.16
C ILE A 79 12.90 2.46 -0.92
N SER A 80 13.08 3.78 -0.84
CA SER A 80 13.88 4.53 -1.83
C SER A 80 15.36 4.13 -1.80
N GLU A 81 15.90 3.84 -0.62
CA GLU A 81 17.28 3.41 -0.43
C GLU A 81 17.47 1.91 -0.76
N GLY A 82 16.54 1.06 -0.30
CA GLY A 82 16.65 -0.39 -0.43
C GLY A 82 16.15 -0.97 -1.76
N GLY A 83 15.28 -0.26 -2.45
CA GLY A 83 14.71 -0.69 -3.73
C GLY A 83 13.75 -1.89 -3.65
N VAL A 84 13.42 -2.36 -2.44
CA VAL A 84 12.56 -3.53 -2.23
C VAL A 84 11.57 -3.30 -1.09
N TYR A 85 10.40 -3.93 -1.19
CA TYR A 85 9.41 -3.94 -0.10
C TYR A 85 8.54 -5.19 -0.16
N GLY A 86 8.04 -5.62 1.01
CA GLY A 86 7.03 -6.66 1.13
C GLY A 86 5.63 -6.03 1.19
N VAL A 87 4.63 -6.73 0.68
CA VAL A 87 3.22 -6.38 0.86
C VAL A 87 2.50 -7.56 1.47
N SER A 88 1.72 -7.32 2.51
CA SER A 88 0.91 -8.32 3.19
C SER A 88 -0.55 -7.86 3.20
N VAL A 89 -1.41 -8.50 2.41
CA VAL A 89 -2.85 -8.24 2.38
C VAL A 89 -3.49 -8.86 3.62
N LEU A 90 -4.07 -8.02 4.47
CA LEU A 90 -4.53 -8.45 5.79
C LEU A 90 -5.83 -9.27 5.74
N SER A 91 -5.88 -10.30 6.59
CA SER A 91 -7.10 -11.04 6.90
C SER A 91 -7.95 -10.31 7.95
N GLU A 92 -9.24 -10.68 8.06
CA GLU A 92 -10.19 -10.09 9.02
C GLU A 92 -9.69 -10.08 10.46
N GLY A 93 -8.97 -11.12 10.91
CA GLY A 93 -8.37 -11.20 12.24
C GLY A 93 -7.18 -10.27 12.47
N GLN A 94 -6.69 -9.58 11.46
CA GLN A 94 -5.48 -8.76 11.54
C GLN A 94 -5.73 -7.25 11.74
N GLN A 95 -6.91 -6.84 12.24
CA GLN A 95 -7.18 -5.43 12.54
C GLN A 95 -6.18 -4.84 13.56
N GLY A 96 -5.77 -5.62 14.56
CA GLY A 96 -4.72 -5.22 15.52
C GLY A 96 -3.40 -4.89 14.84
N HIS A 97 -2.97 -5.72 13.88
CA HIS A 97 -1.77 -5.49 13.08
C HIS A 97 -1.89 -4.21 12.23
N SER A 98 -3.05 -3.98 11.60
CA SER A 98 -3.29 -2.74 10.87
C SER A 98 -3.10 -1.51 11.77
N ARG A 99 -3.67 -1.51 12.98
CA ARG A 99 -3.50 -0.42 13.94
C ARG A 99 -2.06 -0.25 14.41
N TYR A 100 -1.36 -1.35 14.67
CA TYR A 100 0.05 -1.35 15.08
C TYR A 100 0.91 -0.58 14.07
N PHE A 101 0.75 -0.85 12.78
CA PHE A 101 1.54 -0.23 11.71
C PHE A 101 1.00 1.15 11.27
N THR A 102 -0.07 1.68 11.87
CA THR A 102 -0.44 3.11 11.80
C THR A 102 0.19 3.94 12.92
N GLY A 103 1.04 3.34 13.75
CA GLY A 103 1.66 4.00 14.91
C GLY A 103 0.84 3.93 16.20
N LYS A 104 -0.34 3.31 16.19
CA LYS A 104 -1.16 3.02 17.38
C LYS A 104 -0.77 1.64 17.92
N ARG A 105 0.43 1.54 18.45
CA ARG A 105 0.97 0.27 18.93
C ARG A 105 0.21 -0.20 20.16
N ASP A 106 -0.35 -1.40 20.07
CA ASP A 106 -0.75 -2.18 21.23
C ASP A 106 0.50 -2.84 21.81
N SER A 107 0.78 -2.66 23.08
CA SER A 107 1.98 -3.19 23.72
C SER A 107 2.00 -4.72 23.83
N GLU A 108 0.84 -5.38 23.68
CA GLU A 108 0.71 -6.82 23.75
C GLU A 108 0.85 -7.51 22.39
N LEU A 109 0.67 -6.77 21.28
CA LEU A 109 0.78 -7.31 19.92
C LEU A 109 2.25 -7.35 19.50
N ILE A 110 2.76 -8.55 19.28
CA ILE A 110 4.08 -8.78 18.66
C ILE A 110 3.84 -9.31 17.25
N PRO A 111 4.08 -8.50 16.18
CA PRO A 111 3.93 -8.97 14.83
C PRO A 111 4.91 -10.10 14.51
N GLU A 112 4.41 -11.19 13.95
CA GLU A 112 5.22 -12.27 13.43
C GLU A 112 5.47 -12.10 11.94
N PHE A 113 6.70 -12.34 11.51
CA PHE A 113 7.10 -12.18 10.11
C PHE A 113 7.53 -13.52 9.52
N VAL A 114 7.20 -13.70 8.25
CA VAL A 114 7.78 -14.74 7.41
C VAL A 114 8.99 -14.14 6.72
N THR A 115 10.13 -14.78 6.92
CA THR A 115 11.38 -14.39 6.25
C THR A 115 11.26 -14.70 4.77
N GLY A 116 11.33 -13.67 3.94
CA GLY A 116 11.45 -13.80 2.50
C GLY A 116 12.90 -13.88 2.03
N GLU A 117 13.12 -14.01 0.74
CA GLU A 117 14.47 -13.97 0.17
C GLU A 117 15.09 -12.58 0.23
N ARG A 118 14.25 -11.53 0.13
CA ARG A 118 14.68 -10.12 0.06
C ARG A 118 14.16 -9.28 1.21
N VAL A 119 12.92 -9.53 1.60
CA VAL A 119 12.21 -8.70 2.57
C VAL A 119 11.21 -9.54 3.35
N PRO A 120 11.04 -9.31 4.67
CA PRO A 120 10.05 -10.01 5.47
C PRO A 120 8.64 -9.55 5.10
N THR A 121 7.68 -10.48 5.23
CA THR A 121 6.24 -10.22 5.10
C THR A 121 5.51 -10.68 6.35
N LEU A 122 4.32 -10.11 6.64
CA LEU A 122 3.57 -10.40 7.85
C LEU A 122 2.93 -11.80 7.78
N ALA A 123 3.12 -12.60 8.82
CA ALA A 123 2.51 -13.93 8.92
C ALA A 123 0.98 -13.86 9.02
N GLY A 124 0.27 -14.90 8.58
CA GLY A 124 -1.19 -15.00 8.66
C GLY A 124 -1.97 -14.10 7.68
N SER A 125 -1.28 -13.39 6.80
CA SER A 125 -1.92 -12.54 5.77
C SER A 125 -2.47 -13.37 4.62
N LEU A 126 -3.57 -12.91 3.98
CA LEU A 126 -4.22 -13.61 2.86
C LEU A 126 -3.33 -13.73 1.63
N ALA A 127 -2.56 -12.69 1.35
CA ALA A 127 -1.58 -12.71 0.28
C ALA A 127 -0.34 -11.94 0.71
N ARG A 128 0.83 -12.43 0.25
CA ARG A 128 2.13 -11.84 0.52
C ARG A 128 2.88 -11.70 -0.78
N PHE A 129 3.54 -10.56 -0.95
CA PHE A 129 4.30 -10.23 -2.14
C PHE A 129 5.67 -9.71 -1.75
N GLU A 130 6.72 -10.18 -2.43
CA GLU A 130 8.03 -9.54 -2.44
C GLU A 130 8.16 -8.73 -3.72
N CYS A 131 8.47 -7.45 -3.58
CA CYS A 131 8.41 -6.47 -4.64
C CYS A 131 9.75 -5.76 -4.82
N GLU A 132 10.17 -5.60 -6.07
CA GLU A 132 11.36 -4.86 -6.48
C GLU A 132 10.93 -3.59 -7.20
N VAL A 133 11.30 -2.42 -6.69
CA VAL A 133 10.94 -1.12 -7.26
C VAL A 133 11.56 -0.99 -8.64
N VAL A 134 10.73 -0.72 -9.64
CA VAL A 134 11.17 -0.52 -11.03
C VAL A 134 11.04 0.93 -11.47
N ASN A 135 10.17 1.72 -10.82
CA ASN A 135 10.00 3.14 -11.10
C ASN A 135 9.36 3.85 -9.91
N THR A 136 9.60 5.15 -9.80
CA THR A 136 8.94 6.02 -8.83
C THR A 136 8.41 7.26 -9.53
N VAL A 137 7.20 7.69 -9.18
CA VAL A 137 6.57 8.88 -9.73
C VAL A 137 6.17 9.81 -8.59
N PRO A 138 6.84 10.96 -8.43
CA PRO A 138 6.41 11.99 -7.49
C PRO A 138 5.07 12.58 -7.92
N VAL A 139 4.12 12.67 -6.99
CA VAL A 139 2.80 13.28 -7.21
C VAL A 139 2.45 14.12 -6.00
N ASN A 140 2.58 15.42 -6.09
CA ASN A 140 2.35 16.39 -5.01
C ASN A 140 3.09 15.99 -3.71
N ASP A 141 2.35 15.63 -2.65
CA ASP A 141 2.88 15.23 -1.33
C ASP A 141 3.07 13.71 -1.19
N HIS A 142 2.96 12.95 -2.27
CA HIS A 142 3.15 11.50 -2.31
C HIS A 142 4.16 11.09 -3.38
N THR A 143 4.67 9.85 -3.25
CA THR A 143 5.40 9.14 -4.29
C THR A 143 4.69 7.82 -4.58
N LEU A 144 4.44 7.56 -5.86
CA LEU A 144 3.99 6.26 -6.33
C LEU A 144 5.22 5.36 -6.55
N PHE A 145 5.26 4.23 -5.86
CA PHE A 145 6.29 3.21 -6.04
C PHE A 145 5.72 2.09 -6.91
N LEU A 146 6.16 2.02 -8.15
CA LEU A 146 5.83 0.92 -9.05
C LEU A 146 6.87 -0.17 -8.88
N ALA A 147 6.42 -1.40 -8.65
CA ALA A 147 7.32 -2.50 -8.37
C ALA A 147 6.90 -3.77 -9.10
N ARG A 148 7.90 -4.51 -9.59
CA ARG A 148 7.72 -5.85 -10.10
C ARG A 148 7.55 -6.82 -8.94
N VAL A 149 6.57 -7.69 -9.01
CA VAL A 149 6.40 -8.79 -8.06
C VAL A 149 7.38 -9.89 -8.43
N VAL A 150 8.33 -10.19 -7.53
CA VAL A 150 9.34 -11.24 -7.73
C VAL A 150 8.94 -12.56 -7.06
N ARG A 151 8.09 -12.49 -6.04
CA ARG A 151 7.48 -13.64 -5.37
C ARG A 151 6.12 -13.28 -4.82
N CYS A 152 5.17 -14.21 -4.87
CA CYS A 152 3.88 -14.06 -4.20
C CYS A 152 3.36 -15.41 -3.71
N GLU A 153 2.60 -15.35 -2.61
CA GLU A 153 1.91 -16.48 -2.01
C GLU A 153 0.52 -16.01 -1.56
N SER A 154 -0.45 -16.91 -1.57
CA SER A 154 -1.81 -16.61 -1.09
C SER A 154 -2.41 -17.78 -0.36
N GLN A 155 -3.38 -17.50 0.51
CA GLN A 155 -4.21 -18.49 1.20
C GLN A 155 -5.66 -18.05 1.21
N THR A 156 -6.56 -19.00 1.43
CA THR A 156 -7.99 -18.73 1.56
C THR A 156 -8.29 -18.02 2.88
N GLY A 157 -9.34 -17.19 2.90
CA GLY A 157 -9.79 -16.48 4.10
C GLY A 157 -10.58 -15.22 3.76
N SER A 158 -11.10 -14.55 4.78
CA SER A 158 -11.86 -13.31 4.66
C SER A 158 -10.92 -12.10 4.78
N PRO A 159 -11.05 -11.08 3.92
CA PRO A 159 -10.18 -9.90 3.96
C PRO A 159 -10.60 -8.92 5.07
N LEU A 160 -9.62 -8.20 5.62
CA LEU A 160 -9.87 -6.99 6.38
C LEU A 160 -10.21 -5.85 5.41
N MET A 161 -11.40 -5.27 5.53
CA MET A 161 -11.86 -4.18 4.67
C MET A 161 -11.84 -2.84 5.37
N PHE A 162 -11.67 -1.77 4.60
CA PHE A 162 -11.79 -0.39 5.04
C PHE A 162 -12.80 0.35 4.17
N PHE A 163 -13.84 0.88 4.81
CA PHE A 163 -14.93 1.61 4.13
C PHE A 163 -15.48 2.67 5.08
N ALA A 164 -15.83 3.82 4.57
CA ALA A 164 -16.36 4.95 5.35
C ALA A 164 -15.51 5.29 6.59
N SER A 165 -14.18 5.20 6.45
CA SER A 165 -13.18 5.44 7.51
C SER A 165 -13.25 4.47 8.70
N ALA A 166 -13.83 3.29 8.51
CA ALA A 166 -13.94 2.24 9.51
C ALA A 166 -13.47 0.88 8.97
N TYR A 167 -13.07 -0.01 9.89
CA TYR A 167 -12.79 -1.41 9.56
C TYR A 167 -14.10 -2.19 9.47
N HIS A 168 -14.17 -3.10 8.52
CA HIS A 168 -15.29 -3.98 8.30
C HIS A 168 -14.82 -5.41 8.04
N GLU A 169 -15.59 -6.36 8.52
CA GLU A 169 -15.47 -7.77 8.18
C GLU A 169 -16.54 -8.07 7.11
N PRO A 170 -16.15 -8.46 5.91
CA PRO A 170 -17.14 -8.76 4.88
C PRO A 170 -17.91 -10.01 5.26
N THR A 171 -19.24 -9.96 5.20
CA THR A 171 -20.03 -11.18 5.18
C THR A 171 -19.88 -11.81 3.81
N ILE A 172 -18.90 -12.70 3.64
CA ILE A 172 -18.75 -13.46 2.42
C ILE A 172 -19.78 -14.58 2.49
N PHE A 173 -20.83 -14.46 1.70
CA PHE A 173 -21.72 -15.60 1.48
C PHE A 173 -20.89 -16.65 0.72
N ALA A 174 -20.65 -17.81 1.35
CA ALA A 174 -20.07 -18.94 0.64
C ALA A 174 -20.98 -19.30 -0.54
N PRO A 175 -20.43 -19.57 -1.72
CA PRO A 175 -21.21 -20.00 -2.88
C PRO A 175 -21.91 -21.32 -2.62
#